data_a944f343e7f31f01d3c3e49c71d1f307
#
_entry.id   a944f343e7f31f01d3c3e49c71d1f307
#
_cell.length_a   1.000
_cell.length_b   1.000
_cell.length_c   1.000
_cell.angle_alpha   90.00
_cell.angle_beta   90.00
_cell.angle_gamma   90.00
#
_symmetry.space_group_name_H-M   'P 1'
#
loop_
_entity.id
_entity.type
_entity.pdbx_description
1 polymer ?
#
loop_
_entity_poly.entity_id
_entity_poly.type
_entity_poly.pdbx_seq_one_letter_code
_entity_poly.pdbx_strand_id
1 'polypeptide(L)'
;MKTRFLNEMASLLVVLLLFSCTGKFEEYNTDSTGFTDEQKTYDYNTFGVWLKVVQMGIYFNYDWGNGKNWHFQTMQNLNADMFSGYMHDFKPFNAGLGNTVYNLQDGWNGTMWDNTYGYIMTEIKQTEDHSRDKYPAFYAIAKILKVEVMHRISDYYGPIVYTKFGESDAGVMPDSQKDAYYAFFRDLGEAIHLLSEYDGEETFSRFDMIMPENYRTFGEWMRFANSLRLRLAVRIAMADPDKARDEAHKSLTHPAGLLEEAYEVVAVSTAGTGYSNPLGEINKAWGEVFMNANMESILKGYKDPRLSCYFEPATGQGYSGEYRGIRQGTGFNHSRYSEHSRSTITQKTDAILMTPAEVWFLRAEAALRGWSGEDAGTCYEQGVRSSFNQWRVGEANTYLRSDLVAADFVDTFTPEYSAKALCLVSPAWDEEASRETKLEKIITQKWIACYPEGCEAWAEQRRTGYPRLFPVLVNKSNGKIDTRTMIRRLNFPVSI
;
A
#
# COMPACT_ATOMS: atom_id res chain seq x y z
N MET A 1 49.46 -26.52 63.30
CA MET A 1 49.77 -25.25 62.60
C MET A 1 50.11 -25.40 61.14
N LYS A 2 50.97 -26.37 60.74
CA LYS A 2 51.41 -26.54 59.37
C LYS A 2 50.26 -26.89 58.36
N THR A 3 49.32 -27.74 58.74
CA THR A 3 48.21 -28.14 57.93
C THR A 3 47.20 -27.03 57.63
N ARG A 4 46.96 -26.10 58.58
CA ARG A 4 46.08 -24.99 58.44
C ARG A 4 46.63 -23.93 57.46
N PHE A 5 47.93 -23.69 57.55
CA PHE A 5 48.65 -22.78 56.65
C PHE A 5 48.68 -23.28 55.19
N LEU A 6 48.86 -24.60 55.02
CA LEU A 6 48.79 -25.23 53.69
C LEU A 6 47.38 -25.13 53.03
N ASN A 7 46.34 -25.28 53.85
CA ASN A 7 44.96 -25.15 53.30
C ASN A 7 44.62 -23.68 52.98
N GLU A 8 45.10 -22.73 53.79
CA GLU A 8 44.88 -21.30 53.49
C GLU A 8 45.67 -20.84 52.27
N MET A 9 46.91 -21.34 52.10
CA MET A 9 47.69 -21.11 50.83
C MET A 9 47.04 -21.76 49.62
N ALA A 10 46.53 -23.00 49.72
CA ALA A 10 45.84 -23.68 48.63
C ALA A 10 44.54 -22.96 48.25
N SER A 11 43.76 -22.44 49.25
CA SER A 11 42.58 -21.64 48.98
C SER A 11 42.90 -20.31 48.30
N LEU A 12 43.98 -19.65 48.69
CA LEU A 12 44.44 -18.40 48.08
C LEU A 12 44.90 -18.62 46.63
N LEU A 13 45.58 -19.77 46.36
CA LEU A 13 46.04 -20.13 45.04
C LEU A 13 44.85 -20.45 44.07
N VAL A 14 43.79 -21.11 44.58
CA VAL A 14 42.57 -21.37 43.84
C VAL A 14 41.83 -20.09 43.52
N VAL A 15 41.75 -19.14 44.45
CA VAL A 15 41.14 -17.82 44.21
C VAL A 15 41.93 -17.02 43.17
N LEU A 16 43.28 -17.05 43.24
CA LEU A 16 44.14 -16.39 42.25
C LEU A 16 44.05 -17.03 40.85
N LEU A 17 43.85 -18.33 40.76
CA LEU A 17 43.63 -19.02 39.50
C LEU A 17 42.26 -18.71 38.87
N LEU A 18 41.23 -18.42 39.68
CA LEU A 18 39.92 -18.03 39.19
C LEU A 18 39.89 -16.59 38.61
N PHE A 19 40.77 -15.70 39.10
CA PHE A 19 40.90 -14.35 38.54
C PHE A 19 41.80 -14.26 37.31
N SER A 20 42.64 -15.27 37.06
CA SER A 20 43.61 -15.27 35.94
C SER A 20 42.97 -15.61 34.56
N CYS A 21 41.81 -16.26 34.54
CA CYS A 21 41.16 -16.68 33.27
C CYS A 21 40.21 -15.69 32.66
N THR A 22 39.78 -14.63 33.38
CA THR A 22 38.76 -13.69 32.86
C THR A 22 39.35 -12.41 32.26
N GLY A 23 40.64 -12.11 32.50
CA GLY A 23 41.27 -10.86 32.02
C GLY A 23 41.41 -10.71 30.50
N LYS A 24 41.23 -11.79 29.75
CA LYS A 24 41.27 -11.77 28.28
C LYS A 24 40.02 -12.35 27.65
N PHE A 25 38.95 -12.53 28.45
CA PHE A 25 37.71 -13.13 27.94
C PHE A 25 37.06 -12.26 26.84
N GLU A 26 37.07 -10.96 27.00
CA GLU A 26 36.59 -10.01 25.97
C GLU A 26 37.47 -10.05 24.73
N GLU A 27 38.81 -10.08 24.87
CA GLU A 27 39.76 -10.12 23.77
C GLU A 27 39.60 -11.41 22.92
N TYR A 28 39.39 -12.56 23.57
CA TYR A 28 39.23 -13.85 22.89
C TYR A 28 37.82 -14.10 22.35
N ASN A 29 36.80 -13.46 22.90
CA ASN A 29 35.42 -13.57 22.44
C ASN A 29 34.97 -12.41 21.55
N THR A 30 35.81 -11.39 21.37
CA THR A 30 35.56 -10.35 20.38
C THR A 30 36.04 -10.86 19.04
N ASP A 31 35.13 -11.04 18.09
CA ASP A 31 35.47 -11.33 16.70
C ASP A 31 36.24 -10.13 16.12
N SER A 32 37.58 -10.23 16.12
CA SER A 32 38.46 -9.18 15.59
C SER A 32 38.37 -9.03 14.06
N THR A 33 37.66 -9.95 13.39
CA THR A 33 37.40 -9.91 11.94
C THR A 33 36.02 -9.38 11.60
N GLY A 34 35.10 -9.33 12.58
CA GLY A 34 33.78 -8.76 12.45
C GLY A 34 33.76 -7.24 12.65
N PHE A 35 32.75 -6.60 12.07
CA PHE A 35 32.52 -5.18 12.33
C PHE A 35 32.01 -4.97 13.78
N THR A 36 32.59 -4.01 14.50
CA THR A 36 32.01 -3.55 15.78
C THR A 36 30.64 -2.94 15.58
N ASP A 37 29.81 -2.89 16.63
CA ASP A 37 28.49 -2.26 16.54
C ASP A 37 28.61 -0.77 16.15
N GLU A 38 29.68 -0.09 16.56
CA GLU A 38 29.99 1.26 16.10
C GLU A 38 30.33 1.33 14.62
N GLN A 39 31.15 0.39 14.10
CA GLN A 39 31.48 0.32 12.69
C GLN A 39 30.27 -0.01 11.81
N LYS A 40 29.31 -0.81 12.32
CA LYS A 40 28.05 -1.10 11.61
C LYS A 40 27.19 0.16 11.42
N THR A 41 27.32 1.16 12.28
CA THR A 41 26.58 2.42 12.17
C THR A 41 27.25 3.45 11.26
N TYR A 42 28.49 3.22 10.83
CA TYR A 42 29.20 4.12 9.92
C TYR A 42 28.40 4.31 8.64
N ASP A 43 28.29 5.56 8.21
CA ASP A 43 27.50 5.95 7.02
C ASP A 43 26.03 5.51 7.08
N TYR A 44 25.46 5.31 8.25
CA TYR A 44 24.06 4.89 8.47
C TYR A 44 23.69 3.54 7.84
N ASN A 45 24.68 2.69 7.48
CA ASN A 45 24.43 1.47 6.72
C ASN A 45 23.46 0.51 7.42
N THR A 46 23.56 0.36 8.73
CA THR A 46 22.66 -0.52 9.51
C THR A 46 21.20 -0.11 9.33
N PHE A 47 20.89 1.17 9.57
CA PHE A 47 19.53 1.69 9.43
C PHE A 47 19.05 1.66 7.97
N GLY A 48 19.94 2.04 7.05
CA GLY A 48 19.63 2.04 5.63
C GLY A 48 19.27 0.66 5.10
N VAL A 49 19.97 -0.42 5.54
CA VAL A 49 19.64 -1.79 5.14
C VAL A 49 18.27 -2.22 5.70
N TRP A 50 17.99 -1.97 6.98
CA TRP A 50 16.69 -2.28 7.57
C TRP A 50 15.56 -1.55 6.87
N LEU A 51 15.71 -0.25 6.63
CA LEU A 51 14.69 0.56 5.97
C LEU A 51 14.51 0.20 4.47
N LYS A 52 15.53 -0.33 3.79
CA LYS A 52 15.36 -0.91 2.44
C LYS A 52 14.46 -2.14 2.46
N VAL A 53 14.64 -3.03 3.43
CA VAL A 53 13.76 -4.20 3.59
C VAL A 53 12.31 -3.76 3.82
N VAL A 54 12.10 -2.74 4.65
CA VAL A 54 10.75 -2.18 4.89
C VAL A 54 10.14 -1.66 3.60
N GLN A 55 10.85 -0.80 2.85
CA GLN A 55 10.36 -0.20 1.61
C GLN A 55 9.98 -1.26 0.56
N MET A 56 10.81 -2.29 0.37
CA MET A 56 10.49 -3.41 -0.52
C MET A 56 9.36 -4.28 -0.01
N GLY A 57 9.21 -4.38 1.32
CA GLY A 57 8.20 -5.20 1.97
C GLY A 57 6.78 -4.66 1.83
N ILE A 58 6.59 -3.37 1.51
CA ILE A 58 5.26 -2.78 1.27
C ILE A 58 4.56 -3.52 0.11
N TYR A 59 5.26 -3.73 -0.99
CA TYR A 59 4.89 -4.67 -2.04
C TYR A 59 5.80 -5.90 -1.89
N PHE A 60 5.42 -6.81 -1.05
CA PHE A 60 6.27 -7.84 -0.50
C PHE A 60 6.98 -8.66 -1.57
N ASN A 61 8.21 -8.33 -1.78
CA ASN A 61 9.13 -9.05 -2.66
C ASN A 61 10.46 -9.26 -1.93
N TYR A 62 10.41 -10.09 -0.96
CA TYR A 62 11.38 -10.31 0.08
C TYR A 62 12.77 -10.75 -0.42
N ASP A 63 12.88 -11.39 -1.58
CA ASP A 63 14.15 -11.78 -2.19
C ASP A 63 14.60 -10.81 -3.28
N TRP A 64 14.39 -9.50 -3.12
CA TRP A 64 14.78 -8.48 -4.09
C TRP A 64 14.22 -8.73 -5.50
N GLY A 65 13.06 -9.32 -5.59
CA GLY A 65 12.42 -9.69 -6.84
C GLY A 65 12.63 -11.12 -7.28
N ASN A 66 13.40 -11.91 -6.53
CA ASN A 66 13.68 -13.29 -6.87
C ASN A 66 12.89 -14.27 -6.01
N GLY A 67 11.99 -15.02 -6.60
CA GLY A 67 11.48 -16.27 -6.05
C GLY A 67 10.27 -16.21 -5.12
N LYS A 68 9.88 -15.06 -4.52
CA LYS A 68 8.74 -14.99 -3.58
C LYS A 68 7.59 -14.09 -4.04
N ASN A 69 7.34 -14.03 -5.31
CA ASN A 69 6.27 -13.22 -5.89
C ASN A 69 4.87 -13.73 -5.51
N TRP A 70 4.74 -15.03 -5.20
CA TRP A 70 3.51 -15.62 -4.71
C TRP A 70 3.06 -15.04 -3.35
N HIS A 71 3.96 -14.49 -2.53
CA HIS A 71 3.58 -13.81 -1.31
C HIS A 71 2.73 -12.57 -1.62
N PHE A 72 3.15 -11.75 -2.56
CA PHE A 72 2.36 -10.62 -3.02
C PHE A 72 1.03 -11.08 -3.62
N GLN A 73 1.00 -12.21 -4.32
CA GLN A 73 -0.23 -12.77 -4.87
C GLN A 73 -1.27 -13.03 -3.78
N THR A 74 -0.88 -13.65 -2.66
CA THR A 74 -1.79 -13.94 -1.55
C THR A 74 -1.98 -12.76 -0.59
N MET A 75 -1.02 -11.83 -0.51
CA MET A 75 -1.15 -10.63 0.30
C MET A 75 -2.10 -9.60 -0.31
N GLN A 76 -2.01 -9.34 -1.62
CA GLN A 76 -2.71 -8.27 -2.28
C GLN A 76 -3.43 -8.68 -3.56
N ASN A 77 -2.76 -9.38 -4.50
CA ASN A 77 -3.31 -9.58 -5.84
C ASN A 77 -4.64 -10.36 -5.83
N LEU A 78 -4.73 -11.50 -5.11
CA LEU A 78 -5.95 -12.29 -4.96
C LEU A 78 -6.94 -11.74 -3.91
N ASN A 79 -6.67 -10.57 -3.36
CA ASN A 79 -7.48 -9.87 -2.38
C ASN A 79 -7.86 -8.47 -2.90
N ALA A 80 -7.14 -7.44 -2.50
CA ALA A 80 -7.48 -6.05 -2.75
C ALA A 80 -7.55 -5.70 -4.23
N ASP A 81 -6.64 -6.21 -5.06
CA ASP A 81 -6.64 -5.93 -6.51
C ASP A 81 -7.89 -6.50 -7.20
N MET A 82 -8.40 -7.64 -6.70
CA MET A 82 -9.65 -8.23 -7.18
C MET A 82 -10.87 -7.52 -6.58
N PHE A 83 -10.85 -7.25 -5.26
CA PHE A 83 -11.98 -6.63 -4.57
C PHE A 83 -12.18 -5.16 -4.95
N SER A 84 -11.11 -4.46 -5.35
CA SER A 84 -11.19 -3.10 -5.90
C SER A 84 -11.87 -3.02 -7.25
N GLY A 85 -12.06 -4.16 -7.94
CA GLY A 85 -12.60 -4.20 -9.30
C GLY A 85 -11.58 -3.84 -10.38
N TYR A 86 -10.28 -3.84 -10.07
CA TYR A 86 -9.22 -3.56 -11.05
C TYR A 86 -8.88 -4.77 -11.90
N MET A 87 -8.69 -5.92 -11.25
CA MET A 87 -8.12 -7.12 -11.85
C MET A 87 -9.03 -8.32 -11.67
N HIS A 88 -8.78 -9.33 -12.47
CA HIS A 88 -9.37 -10.65 -12.36
C HIS A 88 -8.27 -11.69 -12.48
N ASP A 89 -8.34 -12.77 -11.70
CA ASP A 89 -7.48 -13.93 -11.85
C ASP A 89 -7.91 -14.76 -13.05
N PHE A 90 -6.94 -15.38 -13.70
CA PHE A 90 -7.21 -16.28 -14.83
C PHE A 90 -7.34 -17.74 -14.38
N LYS A 91 -6.65 -18.11 -13.32
CA LYS A 91 -6.58 -19.50 -12.90
C LYS A 91 -7.69 -19.86 -11.92
N PRO A 92 -8.28 -21.06 -12.04
CA PRO A 92 -9.25 -21.53 -11.09
C PRO A 92 -8.57 -21.97 -9.78
N PHE A 93 -7.91 -21.03 -9.10
CA PHE A 93 -7.28 -21.31 -7.81
C PHE A 93 -8.24 -22.03 -6.88
N ASN A 94 -7.74 -23.04 -6.17
CA ASN A 94 -8.53 -23.86 -5.27
C ASN A 94 -9.80 -24.42 -5.96
N ALA A 95 -9.65 -24.93 -7.19
CA ALA A 95 -10.75 -25.43 -8.02
C ALA A 95 -11.89 -24.40 -8.23
N GLY A 96 -11.55 -23.09 -8.34
CA GLY A 96 -12.51 -21.99 -8.50
C GLY A 96 -13.26 -21.62 -7.21
N LEU A 97 -12.81 -22.11 -6.07
CA LEU A 97 -13.33 -21.80 -4.75
C LEU A 97 -12.36 -20.90 -4.00
N GLY A 98 -11.99 -19.77 -4.59
CA GLY A 98 -11.08 -18.77 -4.01
C GLY A 98 -11.78 -17.50 -3.55
N ASN A 99 -10.98 -16.48 -3.26
CA ASN A 99 -11.45 -15.18 -2.79
C ASN A 99 -12.35 -14.48 -3.82
N THR A 100 -12.15 -14.74 -5.12
CA THR A 100 -12.93 -14.14 -6.21
C THR A 100 -14.41 -14.53 -6.21
N VAL A 101 -14.78 -15.60 -5.51
CA VAL A 101 -16.17 -16.01 -5.26
C VAL A 101 -16.55 -15.87 -3.78
N TYR A 102 -15.80 -15.07 -3.02
CA TYR A 102 -15.98 -14.86 -1.58
C TYR A 102 -15.87 -16.13 -0.72
N ASN A 103 -15.24 -17.18 -1.22
CA ASN A 103 -14.82 -18.32 -0.41
C ASN A 103 -13.41 -18.05 0.12
N LEU A 104 -13.33 -17.27 1.20
CA LEU A 104 -12.07 -16.77 1.74
C LEU A 104 -11.19 -17.94 2.21
N GLN A 105 -9.93 -17.92 1.73
CA GLN A 105 -8.94 -18.95 2.06
C GLN A 105 -8.08 -18.48 3.24
N ASP A 106 -8.21 -19.10 4.39
CA ASP A 106 -7.53 -18.68 5.63
C ASP A 106 -6.01 -18.61 5.46
N GLY A 107 -5.39 -19.59 4.78
CA GLY A 107 -3.94 -19.58 4.53
C GLY A 107 -3.48 -18.44 3.63
N TRP A 108 -4.32 -17.96 2.71
CA TRP A 108 -3.98 -16.80 1.88
C TRP A 108 -4.21 -15.50 2.64
N ASN A 109 -5.33 -15.42 3.34
CA ASN A 109 -5.75 -14.21 4.04
C ASN A 109 -4.85 -13.87 5.23
N GLY A 110 -4.12 -14.85 5.79
CA GLY A 110 -3.13 -14.64 6.84
C GLY A 110 -1.78 -14.12 6.34
N THR A 111 -1.47 -14.31 5.05
CA THR A 111 -0.13 -14.03 4.51
C THR A 111 0.29 -12.57 4.71
N MET A 112 -0.62 -11.62 4.54
CA MET A 112 -0.30 -10.20 4.74
C MET A 112 0.05 -9.91 6.21
N TRP A 113 -0.67 -10.47 7.15
CA TRP A 113 -0.39 -10.36 8.58
C TRP A 113 0.97 -10.96 8.94
N ASP A 114 1.17 -12.23 8.61
CA ASP A 114 2.37 -12.98 8.99
C ASP A 114 3.65 -12.36 8.43
N ASN A 115 3.64 -11.96 7.16
CA ASN A 115 4.80 -11.35 6.52
C ASN A 115 5.07 -9.94 7.05
N THR A 116 4.04 -9.14 7.29
CA THR A 116 4.22 -7.79 7.82
C THR A 116 4.82 -7.81 9.21
N TYR A 117 4.29 -8.62 10.12
CA TYR A 117 4.83 -8.71 11.47
C TYR A 117 6.17 -9.44 11.54
N GLY A 118 6.36 -10.49 10.75
CA GLY A 118 7.56 -11.30 10.77
C GLY A 118 8.79 -10.66 10.13
N TYR A 119 8.60 -9.81 9.11
CA TYR A 119 9.72 -9.25 8.35
C TYR A 119 9.79 -7.73 8.41
N ILE A 120 8.65 -7.03 8.34
CA ILE A 120 8.66 -5.58 8.22
C ILE A 120 8.69 -4.90 9.57
N MET A 121 7.78 -5.28 10.48
CA MET A 121 7.68 -4.65 11.79
C MET A 121 8.91 -4.90 12.65
N THR A 122 9.60 -6.01 12.46
CA THR A 122 10.88 -6.32 13.11
C THR A 122 11.96 -5.30 12.75
N GLU A 123 12.11 -5.02 11.44
CA GLU A 123 13.11 -4.06 10.95
C GLU A 123 12.77 -2.62 11.36
N ILE A 124 11.48 -2.28 11.38
CA ILE A 124 11.00 -0.99 11.90
C ILE A 124 11.36 -0.85 13.38
N LYS A 125 11.04 -1.86 14.21
CA LYS A 125 11.32 -1.84 15.64
C LYS A 125 12.82 -1.71 15.93
N GLN A 126 13.66 -2.45 15.23
CA GLN A 126 15.10 -2.33 15.34
C GLN A 126 15.58 -0.93 14.97
N THR A 127 15.06 -0.36 13.89
CA THR A 127 15.40 1.01 13.49
C THR A 127 14.96 2.01 14.55
N GLU A 128 13.72 1.94 15.04
CA GLU A 128 13.22 2.83 16.10
C GLU A 128 14.07 2.76 17.37
N ASP A 129 14.40 1.55 17.83
CA ASP A 129 15.15 1.35 19.08
C ASP A 129 16.59 1.88 19.01
N HIS A 130 17.25 1.80 17.85
CA HIS A 130 18.65 2.16 17.70
C HIS A 130 18.86 3.58 17.17
N SER A 131 17.84 4.22 16.59
CA SER A 131 17.98 5.54 15.95
C SER A 131 17.36 6.69 16.76
N ARG A 132 16.40 6.43 17.63
CA ARG A 132 15.59 7.44 18.33
C ARG A 132 16.39 8.63 18.87
N ASP A 133 17.45 8.37 19.64
CA ASP A 133 18.20 9.42 20.34
C ASP A 133 19.40 9.95 19.56
N LYS A 134 19.94 9.16 18.60
CA LYS A 134 21.19 9.47 17.90
C LYS A 134 20.99 9.87 16.45
N TYR A 135 19.93 9.39 15.83
CA TYR A 135 19.67 9.54 14.40
C TYR A 135 18.19 9.85 14.14
N PRO A 136 17.69 10.98 14.64
CA PRO A 136 16.25 11.28 14.66
C PRO A 136 15.61 11.34 13.27
N ALA A 137 16.36 11.70 12.23
CA ALA A 137 15.86 11.66 10.87
C ALA A 137 15.54 10.22 10.40
N PHE A 138 16.39 9.23 10.72
CA PHE A 138 16.12 7.82 10.42
C PHE A 138 14.98 7.24 11.25
N TYR A 139 14.87 7.66 12.50
CA TYR A 139 13.72 7.35 13.35
C TYR A 139 12.42 7.87 12.76
N ALA A 140 12.42 9.10 12.25
CA ALA A 140 11.27 9.70 11.60
C ALA A 140 10.88 8.95 10.32
N ILE A 141 11.85 8.56 9.47
CA ILE A 141 11.61 7.72 8.29
C ILE A 141 10.99 6.37 8.68
N ALA A 142 11.52 5.73 9.73
CA ALA A 142 10.94 4.47 10.23
C ALA A 142 9.47 4.63 10.65
N LYS A 143 9.11 5.73 11.31
CA LYS A 143 7.72 6.04 11.68
C LYS A 143 6.82 6.23 10.46
N ILE A 144 7.26 6.98 9.45
CA ILE A 144 6.50 7.18 8.22
C ILE A 144 6.22 5.85 7.53
N LEU A 145 7.26 5.03 7.36
CA LEU A 145 7.15 3.71 6.74
C LEU A 145 6.28 2.75 7.58
N LYS A 146 6.37 2.82 8.91
CA LYS A 146 5.51 2.07 9.82
C LYS A 146 4.03 2.39 9.57
N VAL A 147 3.69 3.66 9.45
CA VAL A 147 2.31 4.08 9.16
C VAL A 147 1.88 3.63 7.79
N GLU A 148 2.73 3.80 6.75
CA GLU A 148 2.41 3.37 5.38
C GLU A 148 2.11 1.87 5.29
N VAL A 149 2.87 1.04 6.00
CA VAL A 149 2.62 -0.40 6.05
C VAL A 149 1.37 -0.74 6.86
N MET A 150 1.28 -0.19 8.08
CA MET A 150 0.31 -0.68 9.06
C MET A 150 -1.11 -0.17 8.87
N HIS A 151 -1.30 0.98 8.18
CA HIS A 151 -2.65 1.40 7.82
C HIS A 151 -3.29 0.41 6.83
N ARG A 152 -2.51 -0.16 5.89
CA ARG A 152 -2.96 -1.19 4.96
C ARG A 152 -3.43 -2.45 5.70
N ILE A 153 -2.67 -2.87 6.73
CA ILE A 153 -3.05 -4.00 7.59
C ILE A 153 -4.35 -3.71 8.35
N SER A 154 -4.48 -2.52 8.93
CA SER A 154 -5.70 -2.11 9.61
C SER A 154 -6.90 -2.04 8.65
N ASP A 155 -6.69 -1.59 7.41
CA ASP A 155 -7.73 -1.58 6.40
C ASP A 155 -8.18 -3.00 5.98
N TYR A 156 -7.31 -4.01 6.09
CA TYR A 156 -7.65 -5.40 5.80
C TYR A 156 -8.40 -6.08 6.95
N TYR A 157 -7.94 -5.89 8.20
CA TYR A 157 -8.37 -6.69 9.34
C TYR A 157 -9.14 -5.92 10.41
N GLY A 158 -8.99 -4.60 10.50
CA GLY A 158 -9.53 -3.74 11.55
C GLY A 158 -8.53 -3.53 12.69
N PRO A 159 -8.73 -4.14 13.88
CA PRO A 159 -7.75 -4.10 14.98
C PRO A 159 -6.40 -4.71 14.60
N ILE A 160 -5.29 -4.10 15.07
CA ILE A 160 -3.92 -4.52 14.76
C ILE A 160 -2.99 -4.34 15.96
N VAL A 161 -1.86 -5.05 15.99
CA VAL A 161 -0.79 -4.81 16.96
C VAL A 161 0.12 -3.71 16.41
N TYR A 162 -0.03 -2.49 16.89
CA TYR A 162 0.75 -1.33 16.42
C TYR A 162 1.58 -0.69 17.53
N THR A 163 0.91 -0.20 18.59
CA THR A 163 1.58 0.57 19.65
C THR A 163 2.42 -0.31 20.56
N LYS A 164 2.03 -1.57 20.73
CA LYS A 164 2.64 -2.52 21.67
C LYS A 164 3.48 -3.60 21.01
N PHE A 165 3.81 -3.43 19.73
CA PHE A 165 4.63 -4.42 19.01
C PHE A 165 6.01 -4.56 19.68
N GLY A 166 6.38 -5.79 20.04
CA GLY A 166 7.66 -6.11 20.68
C GLY A 166 7.73 -5.82 22.19
N GLU A 167 6.60 -5.53 22.87
CA GLU A 167 6.58 -5.34 24.33
C GLU A 167 6.60 -6.67 25.09
N SER A 168 6.18 -7.77 24.48
CA SER A 168 6.13 -9.08 25.15
C SER A 168 6.26 -10.23 24.16
N ASP A 169 7.08 -11.21 24.48
CA ASP A 169 7.22 -12.47 23.72
C ASP A 169 5.97 -13.38 23.88
N ALA A 170 5.19 -13.17 24.91
CA ALA A 170 3.93 -13.93 25.14
C ALA A 170 2.75 -13.40 24.33
N GLY A 171 3.00 -12.38 23.49
CA GLY A 171 1.96 -11.69 22.73
C GLY A 171 1.39 -10.47 23.46
N VAL A 172 0.70 -9.63 22.71
CA VAL A 172 0.06 -8.39 23.19
C VAL A 172 -1.33 -8.26 22.59
N MET A 173 -2.23 -7.59 23.31
CA MET A 173 -3.57 -7.29 22.81
C MET A 173 -3.49 -6.28 21.66
N PRO A 174 -4.21 -6.51 20.53
CA PRO A 174 -4.29 -5.55 19.45
C PRO A 174 -4.87 -4.21 19.91
N ASP A 175 -4.38 -3.15 19.30
CA ASP A 175 -5.03 -1.83 19.37
C ASP A 175 -6.35 -1.89 18.62
N SER A 176 -7.38 -1.21 19.12
CA SER A 176 -8.58 -1.00 18.31
C SER A 176 -8.23 -0.24 17.03
N GLN A 177 -9.03 -0.37 15.97
CA GLN A 177 -8.78 0.39 14.75
C GLN A 177 -8.74 1.90 15.02
N LYS A 178 -9.58 2.40 15.93
CA LYS A 178 -9.54 3.80 16.37
C LYS A 178 -8.20 4.19 17.00
N ASP A 179 -7.72 3.39 17.96
CA ASP A 179 -6.48 3.68 18.67
C ASP A 179 -5.27 3.60 17.73
N ALA A 180 -5.27 2.64 16.79
CA ALA A 180 -4.24 2.51 15.77
C ALA A 180 -4.20 3.76 14.86
N TYR A 181 -5.35 4.23 14.35
CA TYR A 181 -5.43 5.45 13.54
C TYR A 181 -4.98 6.69 14.29
N TYR A 182 -5.34 6.80 15.57
CA TYR A 182 -4.86 7.90 16.41
C TYR A 182 -3.35 7.85 16.63
N ALA A 183 -2.79 6.65 16.72
CA ALA A 183 -1.34 6.46 16.78
C ALA A 183 -0.66 6.81 15.44
N PHE A 184 -1.26 6.47 14.29
CA PHE A 184 -0.77 6.88 12.98
C PHE A 184 -0.62 8.39 12.87
N PHE A 185 -1.65 9.15 13.29
CA PHE A 185 -1.58 10.61 13.27
C PHE A 185 -0.51 11.18 14.20
N ARG A 186 -0.30 10.59 15.38
CA ARG A 186 0.80 11.01 16.28
C ARG A 186 2.15 10.74 15.63
N ASP A 187 2.35 9.55 15.09
CA ASP A 187 3.63 9.13 14.51
C ASP A 187 3.97 9.97 13.28
N LEU A 188 3.00 10.26 12.41
CA LEU A 188 3.21 11.18 11.27
C LEU A 188 3.51 12.60 11.73
N GLY A 189 2.78 13.11 12.74
CA GLY A 189 3.03 14.45 13.29
C GLY A 189 4.41 14.57 13.91
N GLU A 190 4.86 13.57 14.68
CA GLU A 190 6.21 13.52 15.26
C GLU A 190 7.28 13.41 14.18
N ALA A 191 7.07 12.53 13.18
CA ALA A 191 8.03 12.36 12.10
C ALA A 191 8.22 13.65 11.27
N ILE A 192 7.13 14.32 10.90
CA ILE A 192 7.18 15.61 10.18
C ILE A 192 7.91 16.67 11.02
N HIS A 193 7.63 16.75 12.31
CA HIS A 193 8.31 17.69 13.19
C HIS A 193 9.83 17.41 13.28
N LEU A 194 10.22 16.15 13.47
CA LEU A 194 11.64 15.77 13.52
C LEU A 194 12.34 16.07 12.19
N LEU A 195 11.73 15.74 11.05
CA LEU A 195 12.34 15.99 9.74
C LEU A 195 12.45 17.48 9.40
N SER A 196 11.63 18.35 9.99
CA SER A 196 11.71 19.79 9.75
C SER A 196 13.04 20.43 10.16
N GLU A 197 13.79 19.76 11.06
CA GLU A 197 15.13 20.18 11.45
C GLU A 197 16.22 19.82 10.42
N TYR A 198 15.88 18.92 9.46
CA TYR A 198 16.77 18.36 8.45
C TYR A 198 16.29 18.64 7.03
N ASP A 199 15.38 19.60 6.85
CA ASP A 199 14.84 19.97 5.53
C ASP A 199 15.96 20.29 4.55
N GLY A 200 15.89 19.71 3.34
CA GLY A 200 16.91 19.84 2.32
C GLY A 200 18.11 18.90 2.46
N GLU A 201 18.29 18.19 3.57
CA GLU A 201 19.33 17.16 3.68
C GLU A 201 18.94 15.88 2.90
N GLU A 202 19.97 15.19 2.37
CA GLU A 202 19.85 13.98 1.55
C GLU A 202 20.49 12.75 2.19
N THR A 203 20.70 12.77 3.50
CA THR A 203 21.46 11.71 4.21
C THR A 203 20.85 10.32 4.01
N PHE A 204 19.55 10.23 3.78
CA PHE A 204 18.83 8.97 3.52
C PHE A 204 18.81 8.59 2.01
N SER A 205 19.13 9.49 1.09
CA SER A 205 18.90 9.35 -0.35
C SER A 205 19.43 8.06 -0.98
N ARG A 206 20.61 7.58 -0.55
CA ARG A 206 21.20 6.34 -1.06
C ARG A 206 20.47 5.06 -0.63
N PHE A 207 19.60 5.14 0.36
CA PHE A 207 18.77 4.05 0.85
C PHE A 207 17.32 4.17 0.42
N ASP A 208 16.98 5.32 -0.14
CA ASP A 208 15.63 5.65 -0.57
C ASP A 208 15.27 4.89 -1.84
N MET A 209 14.22 4.11 -1.76
CA MET A 209 13.69 3.32 -2.86
C MET A 209 12.32 3.79 -3.32
N ILE A 210 11.70 4.77 -2.63
CA ILE A 210 10.31 5.13 -2.90
C ILE A 210 10.10 6.55 -3.39
N MET A 211 11.03 7.47 -3.08
CA MET A 211 10.98 8.83 -3.63
C MET A 211 11.57 8.89 -5.05
N PRO A 212 11.08 9.76 -5.93
CA PRO A 212 11.66 9.96 -7.27
C PRO A 212 13.16 10.30 -7.18
N GLU A 213 13.95 9.83 -8.14
CA GLU A 213 15.44 9.86 -8.09
C GLU A 213 16.04 11.22 -7.76
N ASN A 214 15.44 12.31 -8.26
CA ASN A 214 15.95 13.68 -8.06
C ASN A 214 15.25 14.41 -6.90
N TYR A 215 14.45 13.71 -6.09
CA TYR A 215 13.58 14.27 -5.04
C TYR A 215 13.66 13.40 -3.79
N ARG A 216 14.86 13.30 -3.18
CA ARG A 216 15.13 12.39 -2.05
C ARG A 216 15.62 13.11 -0.80
N THR A 217 15.24 14.38 -0.64
CA THR A 217 15.51 15.14 0.58
C THR A 217 14.47 14.78 1.67
N PHE A 218 14.73 15.14 2.90
CA PHE A 218 13.75 15.00 3.97
C PHE A 218 12.52 15.89 3.77
N GLY A 219 12.62 16.95 2.95
CA GLY A 219 11.48 17.77 2.55
C GLY A 219 10.44 16.99 1.75
N GLU A 220 10.86 16.14 0.80
CA GLU A 220 9.97 15.25 0.06
C GLU A 220 9.34 14.21 0.97
N TRP A 221 10.09 13.66 1.92
CA TRP A 221 9.55 12.74 2.93
C TRP A 221 8.49 13.40 3.82
N MET A 222 8.68 14.68 4.19
CA MET A 222 7.65 15.43 4.91
C MET A 222 6.38 15.62 4.08
N ARG A 223 6.50 15.94 2.77
CA ARG A 223 5.36 16.07 1.87
C ARG A 223 4.61 14.74 1.73
N PHE A 224 5.33 13.64 1.59
CA PHE A 224 4.72 12.31 1.57
C PHE A 224 3.99 12.01 2.89
N ALA A 225 4.64 12.17 4.03
CA ALA A 225 4.04 11.93 5.34
C ALA A 225 2.77 12.78 5.56
N ASN A 226 2.82 14.04 5.12
CA ASN A 226 1.70 14.96 5.22
C ASN A 226 0.55 14.58 4.29
N SER A 227 0.84 14.09 3.09
CA SER A 227 -0.14 13.55 2.14
C SER A 227 -0.78 12.26 2.65
N LEU A 228 0.02 11.37 3.24
CA LEU A 228 -0.46 10.18 3.93
C LEU A 228 -1.39 10.53 5.11
N ARG A 229 -1.06 11.57 5.87
CA ARG A 229 -1.93 12.11 6.93
C ARG A 229 -3.30 12.52 6.37
N LEU A 230 -3.34 13.20 5.22
CA LEU A 230 -4.58 13.59 4.57
C LEU A 230 -5.38 12.37 4.10
N ARG A 231 -4.73 11.35 3.50
CA ARG A 231 -5.36 10.06 3.14
C ARG A 231 -6.08 9.45 4.35
N LEU A 232 -5.35 9.33 5.47
CA LEU A 232 -5.89 8.72 6.69
C LEU A 232 -6.98 9.58 7.35
N ALA A 233 -6.88 10.90 7.30
CA ALA A 233 -7.92 11.82 7.79
C ALA A 233 -9.22 11.63 7.00
N VAL A 234 -9.16 11.63 5.68
CA VAL A 234 -10.32 11.38 4.82
C VAL A 234 -10.89 9.97 5.04
N ARG A 235 -10.03 8.97 5.30
CA ARG A 235 -10.44 7.60 5.57
C ARG A 235 -11.39 7.48 6.77
N ILE A 236 -11.15 8.22 7.82
CA ILE A 236 -11.99 8.19 9.03
C ILE A 236 -13.14 9.19 9.01
N ALA A 237 -13.38 9.87 7.90
CA ALA A 237 -14.37 10.96 7.77
C ALA A 237 -15.80 10.60 8.25
N MET A 238 -16.20 9.32 8.12
CA MET A 238 -17.50 8.84 8.54
C MET A 238 -17.51 8.24 9.96
N ALA A 239 -16.36 7.74 10.41
CA ALA A 239 -16.22 7.09 11.72
C ALA A 239 -15.94 8.08 12.84
N ASP A 240 -15.16 9.14 12.56
CA ASP A 240 -14.81 10.20 13.50
C ASP A 240 -14.64 11.54 12.75
N PRO A 241 -15.73 12.21 12.39
CA PRO A 241 -15.71 13.41 11.55
C PRO A 241 -14.91 14.57 12.12
N ASP A 242 -14.91 14.74 13.44
CA ASP A 242 -14.19 15.84 14.10
C ASP A 242 -12.70 15.60 14.05
N LYS A 243 -12.24 14.38 14.38
CA LYS A 243 -10.84 14.01 14.27
C LYS A 243 -10.36 14.07 12.81
N ALA A 244 -11.19 13.60 11.87
CA ALA A 244 -10.91 13.68 10.44
C ALA A 244 -10.65 15.12 9.98
N ARG A 245 -11.57 16.05 10.34
CA ARG A 245 -11.43 17.46 10.00
C ARG A 245 -10.17 18.07 10.58
N ASP A 246 -9.87 17.81 11.87
CA ASP A 246 -8.72 18.36 12.55
C ASP A 246 -7.39 17.88 11.92
N GLU A 247 -7.30 16.59 11.59
CA GLU A 247 -6.09 16.03 10.96
C GLU A 247 -5.96 16.46 9.49
N ALA A 248 -7.07 16.56 8.76
CA ALA A 248 -7.07 17.14 7.41
C ALA A 248 -6.64 18.61 7.42
N HIS A 249 -7.15 19.41 8.34
CA HIS A 249 -6.74 20.81 8.47
C HIS A 249 -5.25 20.96 8.75
N LYS A 250 -4.70 20.17 9.69
CA LYS A 250 -3.25 20.14 9.96
C LYS A 250 -2.43 19.77 8.74
N SER A 251 -2.91 18.83 7.93
CA SER A 251 -2.24 18.43 6.69
C SER A 251 -2.30 19.54 5.63
N LEU A 252 -3.48 20.09 5.36
CA LEU A 252 -3.72 21.08 4.32
C LEU A 252 -3.06 22.44 4.58
N THR A 253 -2.75 22.76 5.85
CA THR A 253 -2.13 24.03 6.25
C THR A 253 -0.66 23.89 6.64
N HIS A 254 -0.08 22.70 6.56
CA HIS A 254 1.31 22.47 6.97
C HIS A 254 2.29 23.11 5.97
N PRO A 255 3.35 23.83 6.46
CA PRO A 255 4.31 24.48 5.57
C PRO A 255 5.07 23.55 4.62
N ALA A 256 5.27 22.29 5.00
CA ALA A 256 5.89 21.27 4.13
C ALA A 256 5.11 21.03 2.83
N GLY A 257 3.82 21.38 2.80
CA GLY A 257 2.97 21.12 1.63
C GLY A 257 2.58 19.65 1.48
N LEU A 258 2.11 19.32 0.31
CA LEU A 258 1.62 18.01 -0.11
C LEU A 258 2.31 17.58 -1.41
N LEU A 259 2.13 16.33 -1.83
CA LEU A 259 2.50 15.89 -3.17
C LEU A 259 1.53 16.52 -4.17
N GLU A 260 2.03 17.34 -5.07
CA GLU A 260 1.21 18.15 -6.00
C GLU A 260 1.60 17.95 -7.47
N GLU A 261 2.90 17.84 -7.74
CA GLU A 261 3.42 17.75 -9.09
C GLU A 261 3.38 16.31 -9.63
N ALA A 262 2.99 16.13 -10.87
CA ALA A 262 2.76 14.81 -11.48
C ALA A 262 3.99 13.87 -11.43
N TYR A 263 5.19 14.38 -11.23
CA TYR A 263 6.42 13.60 -11.08
C TYR A 263 6.67 13.12 -9.64
N GLU A 264 5.98 13.65 -8.63
CA GLU A 264 6.15 13.29 -7.21
C GLU A 264 5.44 11.98 -6.86
N VAL A 265 5.48 11.01 -7.76
CA VAL A 265 4.90 9.67 -7.52
C VAL A 265 5.75 8.91 -6.51
N VAL A 266 5.16 8.55 -5.40
CA VAL A 266 5.78 7.66 -4.41
C VAL A 266 5.53 6.22 -4.82
N ALA A 267 6.61 5.50 -5.13
CA ALA A 267 6.54 4.13 -5.65
C ALA A 267 7.82 3.38 -5.31
N VAL A 268 7.74 2.08 -5.03
CA VAL A 268 8.96 1.26 -4.90
C VAL A 268 9.61 1.16 -6.28
N SER A 269 10.77 1.79 -6.42
CA SER A 269 11.46 1.91 -7.70
C SER A 269 12.15 0.60 -8.10
N THR A 270 12.01 0.24 -9.37
CA THR A 270 12.71 -0.89 -9.99
C THR A 270 14.03 -0.44 -10.64
N ALA A 271 14.23 0.86 -10.86
CA ALA A 271 15.41 1.40 -11.53
C ALA A 271 16.63 1.42 -10.59
N GLY A 272 17.65 0.63 -10.90
CA GLY A 272 18.93 0.63 -10.17
C GLY A 272 18.90 0.07 -8.74
N THR A 273 17.73 -0.42 -8.27
CA THR A 273 17.52 -0.87 -6.88
C THR A 273 17.71 -2.38 -6.70
N GLY A 274 17.63 -3.13 -7.79
CA GLY A 274 17.54 -4.61 -7.76
C GLY A 274 16.13 -5.12 -7.42
N TYR A 275 15.17 -4.23 -7.14
CA TYR A 275 13.79 -4.60 -6.90
C TYR A 275 13.08 -4.95 -8.21
N SER A 276 12.24 -5.97 -8.19
CA SER A 276 11.38 -6.40 -9.29
C SER A 276 9.94 -6.39 -8.83
N ASN A 277 9.06 -5.73 -9.60
CA ASN A 277 7.66 -5.64 -9.23
C ASN A 277 6.99 -7.03 -9.25
N PRO A 278 6.50 -7.55 -8.11
CA PRO A 278 5.91 -8.88 -8.03
C PRO A 278 4.63 -9.02 -8.86
N LEU A 279 3.84 -7.95 -9.00
CA LEU A 279 2.67 -7.95 -9.86
C LEU A 279 3.06 -8.16 -11.32
N GLY A 280 4.20 -7.59 -11.74
CA GLY A 280 4.75 -7.81 -13.08
C GLY A 280 5.13 -9.27 -13.35
N GLU A 281 5.67 -9.97 -12.37
CA GLU A 281 5.94 -11.40 -12.47
C GLU A 281 4.66 -12.21 -12.62
N ILE A 282 3.67 -11.98 -11.75
CA ILE A 282 2.37 -12.65 -11.79
C ILE A 282 1.65 -12.38 -13.11
N ASN A 283 1.77 -11.17 -13.64
CA ASN A 283 1.16 -10.79 -14.90
C ASN A 283 1.89 -11.39 -16.12
N LYS A 284 3.20 -11.14 -16.25
CA LYS A 284 3.95 -11.47 -17.49
C LYS A 284 4.46 -12.90 -17.52
N ALA A 285 5.07 -13.37 -16.44
CA ALA A 285 5.65 -14.72 -16.41
C ALA A 285 4.59 -15.79 -16.14
N TRP A 286 3.64 -15.53 -15.22
CA TRP A 286 2.61 -16.53 -14.88
C TRP A 286 1.33 -16.38 -15.71
N GLY A 287 1.06 -15.20 -16.27
CA GLY A 287 -0.11 -14.96 -17.10
C GLY A 287 -1.43 -14.93 -16.35
N GLU A 288 -1.46 -14.40 -15.13
CA GLU A 288 -2.59 -14.54 -14.20
C GLU A 288 -3.33 -13.24 -13.90
N VAL A 289 -2.98 -12.12 -14.55
CA VAL A 289 -3.60 -10.82 -14.26
C VAL A 289 -4.34 -10.29 -15.46
N PHE A 290 -5.66 -10.24 -15.38
CA PHE A 290 -6.56 -9.78 -16.44
C PHE A 290 -7.34 -8.55 -16.01
N MET A 291 -7.83 -7.80 -17.01
CA MET A 291 -8.71 -6.65 -16.79
C MET A 291 -10.04 -7.11 -16.17
N ASN A 292 -10.49 -6.42 -15.15
CA ASN A 292 -11.83 -6.64 -14.60
C ASN A 292 -12.91 -5.96 -15.46
N ALA A 293 -14.10 -6.52 -15.51
CA ALA A 293 -15.26 -5.94 -16.21
C ALA A 293 -15.61 -4.52 -15.77
N ASN A 294 -15.33 -4.15 -14.53
CA ASN A 294 -15.53 -2.78 -14.04
C ASN A 294 -14.61 -1.79 -14.74
N MET A 295 -13.34 -2.16 -14.94
CA MET A 295 -12.38 -1.34 -15.71
C MET A 295 -12.82 -1.20 -17.17
N GLU A 296 -13.28 -2.28 -17.79
CA GLU A 296 -13.86 -2.20 -19.16
C GLU A 296 -15.02 -1.24 -19.21
N SER A 297 -16.03 -1.42 -18.35
CA SER A 297 -17.24 -0.62 -18.34
C SER A 297 -16.95 0.89 -18.17
N ILE A 298 -16.14 1.24 -17.17
CA ILE A 298 -15.88 2.64 -16.82
C ILE A 298 -14.95 3.28 -17.85
N LEU A 299 -13.80 2.69 -18.14
CA LEU A 299 -12.80 3.32 -19.01
C LEU A 299 -13.25 3.37 -20.48
N LYS A 300 -13.89 2.32 -20.98
CA LYS A 300 -14.47 2.35 -22.37
C LYS A 300 -15.60 3.34 -22.45
N GLY A 301 -16.50 3.36 -21.46
CA GLY A 301 -17.62 4.29 -21.44
C GLY A 301 -17.16 5.74 -21.47
N TYR A 302 -16.19 6.09 -20.68
CA TYR A 302 -15.58 7.43 -20.65
C TYR A 302 -14.71 7.75 -21.86
N LYS A 303 -14.38 6.76 -22.68
CA LYS A 303 -13.31 6.85 -23.70
C LYS A 303 -12.00 7.34 -23.08
N ASP A 304 -11.70 6.81 -21.89
CA ASP A 304 -10.56 7.23 -21.09
C ASP A 304 -9.24 6.81 -21.76
N PRO A 305 -8.35 7.76 -22.09
CA PRO A 305 -7.11 7.44 -22.78
C PRO A 305 -6.13 6.62 -21.90
N ARG A 306 -6.30 6.60 -20.57
CA ARG A 306 -5.48 5.79 -19.67
C ARG A 306 -5.73 4.29 -19.84
N LEU A 307 -6.82 3.89 -20.47
CA LEU A 307 -7.15 2.48 -20.74
C LEU A 307 -5.99 1.74 -21.41
N SER A 308 -5.38 2.35 -22.45
CA SER A 308 -4.25 1.76 -23.17
C SER A 308 -2.93 1.75 -22.40
N CYS A 309 -2.83 2.57 -21.36
CA CYS A 309 -1.68 2.54 -20.44
C CYS A 309 -1.83 1.43 -19.39
N TYR A 310 -3.06 1.11 -19.00
CA TYR A 310 -3.35 0.15 -17.94
C TYR A 310 -3.44 -1.29 -18.45
N PHE A 311 -3.99 -1.48 -19.65
CA PHE A 311 -4.25 -2.80 -20.20
C PHE A 311 -3.80 -2.94 -21.65
N GLU A 312 -3.42 -4.15 -22.02
CA GLU A 312 -3.16 -4.56 -23.38
C GLU A 312 -4.48 -4.88 -24.09
N PRO A 313 -4.62 -4.61 -25.40
CA PRO A 313 -5.77 -5.08 -26.14
C PRO A 313 -5.87 -6.62 -26.11
N ALA A 314 -7.08 -7.13 -26.16
CA ALA A 314 -7.34 -8.56 -26.30
C ALA A 314 -6.80 -9.11 -27.63
N THR A 315 -6.47 -10.40 -27.66
CA THR A 315 -5.88 -11.08 -28.84
C THR A 315 -6.83 -12.09 -29.48
N GLY A 316 -8.00 -12.33 -28.87
CA GLY A 316 -8.93 -13.37 -29.27
C GLY A 316 -9.57 -13.15 -30.62
N GLN A 317 -9.82 -14.24 -31.35
CA GLN A 317 -10.46 -14.19 -32.64
C GLN A 317 -11.88 -13.58 -32.54
N GLY A 318 -12.15 -12.57 -33.36
CA GLY A 318 -13.43 -11.86 -33.39
C GLY A 318 -13.52 -10.65 -32.47
N TYR A 319 -12.55 -10.46 -31.55
CA TYR A 319 -12.46 -9.28 -30.67
C TYR A 319 -11.00 -8.81 -30.44
N SER A 320 -10.09 -9.24 -31.30
CA SER A 320 -8.69 -8.79 -31.29
C SER A 320 -8.60 -7.28 -31.51
N GLY A 321 -7.77 -6.65 -30.69
CA GLY A 321 -7.60 -5.19 -30.69
C GLY A 321 -8.61 -4.44 -29.82
N GLU A 322 -9.65 -5.10 -29.31
CA GLU A 322 -10.58 -4.51 -28.35
C GLU A 322 -10.07 -4.68 -26.91
N TYR A 323 -10.63 -3.90 -25.97
CA TYR A 323 -10.40 -4.10 -24.53
C TYR A 323 -11.55 -4.91 -23.96
N ARG A 324 -11.22 -6.07 -23.36
CA ARG A 324 -12.18 -7.04 -22.85
C ARG A 324 -11.83 -7.47 -21.44
N GLY A 325 -12.72 -7.17 -20.49
CA GLY A 325 -12.60 -7.55 -19.08
C GLY A 325 -13.35 -8.86 -18.76
N ILE A 326 -13.22 -9.27 -17.52
CA ILE A 326 -13.88 -10.48 -16.98
C ILE A 326 -14.66 -10.10 -15.72
N ARG A 327 -15.90 -10.58 -15.59
CA ARG A 327 -16.74 -10.39 -14.40
C ARG A 327 -16.23 -11.21 -13.23
N GLN A 328 -16.17 -10.58 -12.06
CA GLN A 328 -15.83 -11.25 -10.81
C GLN A 328 -16.83 -12.39 -10.53
N GLY A 329 -16.32 -13.58 -10.19
CA GLY A 329 -17.15 -14.74 -9.84
C GLY A 329 -17.74 -15.49 -11.05
N THR A 330 -17.10 -15.49 -12.23
CA THR A 330 -17.56 -16.20 -13.43
C THR A 330 -17.50 -17.72 -13.37
N GLY A 331 -16.95 -18.31 -12.31
CA GLY A 331 -16.86 -19.77 -12.17
C GLY A 331 -15.69 -20.42 -12.92
N PHE A 332 -15.79 -21.72 -13.21
CA PHE A 332 -14.64 -22.59 -13.52
C PHE A 332 -14.09 -22.52 -14.95
N ASN A 333 -14.74 -21.89 -15.91
CA ASN A 333 -14.30 -21.96 -17.31
C ASN A 333 -13.40 -20.82 -17.74
N HIS A 334 -12.32 -20.63 -16.99
CA HIS A 334 -11.36 -19.53 -17.19
C HIS A 334 -10.62 -19.62 -18.52
N SER A 335 -10.36 -20.81 -19.07
CA SER A 335 -9.61 -20.98 -20.33
C SER A 335 -10.25 -20.25 -21.51
N ARG A 336 -11.56 -20.01 -21.49
CA ARG A 336 -12.27 -19.26 -22.54
C ARG A 336 -11.84 -17.79 -22.62
N TYR A 337 -11.36 -17.22 -21.51
CA TYR A 337 -10.98 -15.81 -21.38
C TYR A 337 -9.47 -15.58 -21.53
N SER A 338 -8.69 -16.61 -21.88
CA SER A 338 -7.22 -16.54 -21.95
C SER A 338 -6.66 -15.48 -22.89
N GLU A 339 -7.47 -15.01 -23.84
CA GLU A 339 -7.11 -14.01 -24.84
C GLU A 339 -7.71 -12.63 -24.56
N HIS A 340 -8.32 -12.44 -23.36
CA HIS A 340 -8.82 -11.14 -22.91
C HIS A 340 -7.69 -10.20 -22.53
N SER A 341 -8.03 -8.94 -22.26
CA SER A 341 -7.07 -7.89 -21.94
C SER A 341 -6.31 -8.17 -20.66
N ARG A 342 -4.99 -8.05 -20.71
CA ARG A 342 -4.08 -8.25 -19.61
C ARG A 342 -3.51 -6.92 -19.13
N SER A 343 -3.04 -6.86 -17.89
CA SER A 343 -2.35 -5.69 -17.39
C SER A 343 -1.06 -5.40 -18.18
N THR A 344 -0.72 -4.13 -18.35
CA THR A 344 0.57 -3.71 -18.93
C THR A 344 1.72 -3.82 -17.95
N ILE A 345 1.47 -3.98 -16.64
CA ILE A 345 2.47 -4.01 -15.58
C ILE A 345 3.51 -5.12 -15.85
N THR A 346 4.77 -4.75 -15.73
CA THR A 346 5.92 -5.63 -15.89
C THR A 346 6.76 -5.65 -14.63
N GLN A 347 7.75 -6.53 -14.56
CA GLN A 347 8.73 -6.56 -13.45
C GLN A 347 9.54 -5.25 -13.33
N LYS A 348 9.57 -4.43 -14.40
CA LYS A 348 10.26 -3.13 -14.44
C LYS A 348 9.35 -1.93 -14.21
N THR A 349 8.07 -2.15 -13.95
CA THR A 349 7.14 -1.09 -13.60
C THR A 349 7.26 -0.79 -12.11
N ASP A 350 7.47 0.47 -11.75
CA ASP A 350 7.55 0.87 -10.35
C ASP A 350 6.25 0.55 -9.61
N ALA A 351 6.34 0.10 -8.36
CA ALA A 351 5.19 -0.29 -7.56
C ALA A 351 4.63 0.94 -6.81
N ILE A 352 3.54 1.49 -7.33
CA ILE A 352 2.93 2.75 -6.86
C ILE A 352 2.34 2.58 -5.46
N LEU A 353 2.63 3.55 -4.57
CA LEU A 353 2.11 3.65 -3.21
C LEU A 353 1.15 4.84 -3.06
N MET A 354 1.53 6.00 -3.61
CA MET A 354 0.73 7.23 -3.59
C MET A 354 1.06 8.09 -4.81
N THR A 355 0.03 8.71 -5.39
CA THR A 355 0.20 9.62 -6.52
C THR A 355 -0.25 11.03 -6.17
N PRO A 356 0.33 12.06 -6.76
CA PRO A 356 -0.18 13.43 -6.62
C PRO A 356 -1.64 13.57 -7.08
N ALA A 357 -2.04 12.83 -8.10
CA ALA A 357 -3.43 12.79 -8.53
C ALA A 357 -4.38 12.36 -7.40
N GLU A 358 -4.01 11.34 -6.64
CA GLU A 358 -4.77 10.93 -5.45
C GLU A 358 -4.87 12.08 -4.45
N VAL A 359 -3.77 12.75 -4.17
CA VAL A 359 -3.72 13.85 -3.19
C VAL A 359 -4.64 15.00 -3.61
N TRP A 360 -4.70 15.34 -4.89
CA TRP A 360 -5.65 16.32 -5.41
C TRP A 360 -7.11 15.88 -5.21
N PHE A 361 -7.43 14.59 -5.38
CA PHE A 361 -8.79 14.09 -5.10
C PHE A 361 -9.10 14.08 -3.59
N LEU A 362 -8.13 13.84 -2.72
CA LEU A 362 -8.29 13.99 -1.27
C LEU A 362 -8.57 15.46 -0.89
N ARG A 363 -7.90 16.42 -1.52
CA ARG A 363 -8.17 17.87 -1.37
C ARG A 363 -9.56 18.21 -1.86
N ALA A 364 -9.97 17.67 -3.02
CA ALA A 364 -11.32 17.88 -3.55
C ALA A 364 -12.40 17.37 -2.56
N GLU A 365 -12.22 16.21 -1.97
CA GLU A 365 -13.16 15.70 -0.95
C GLU A 365 -13.12 16.56 0.34
N ALA A 366 -11.93 16.97 0.80
CA ALA A 366 -11.80 17.85 1.96
C ALA A 366 -12.51 19.20 1.74
N ALA A 367 -12.36 19.80 0.55
CA ALA A 367 -13.06 21.02 0.16
C ALA A 367 -14.58 20.79 0.09
N LEU A 368 -15.04 19.67 -0.52
CA LEU A 368 -16.45 19.32 -0.56
C LEU A 368 -17.06 19.14 0.85
N ARG A 369 -16.25 18.72 1.83
CA ARG A 369 -16.64 18.59 3.24
C ARG A 369 -16.59 19.91 4.01
N GLY A 370 -16.04 20.99 3.42
CA GLY A 370 -15.84 22.28 4.08
C GLY A 370 -14.67 22.28 5.07
N TRP A 371 -13.65 21.42 4.85
CA TRP A 371 -12.46 21.32 5.71
C TRP A 371 -11.32 22.22 5.25
N SER A 372 -11.41 22.76 4.03
CA SER A 372 -10.49 23.76 3.48
C SER A 372 -11.25 24.89 2.81
N GLY A 373 -10.53 25.98 2.50
CA GLY A 373 -11.05 27.09 1.68
C GLY A 373 -10.87 26.87 0.18
N GLU A 374 -10.42 25.70 -0.24
CA GLU A 374 -10.21 25.38 -1.66
C GLU A 374 -11.54 25.13 -2.38
N ASP A 375 -11.53 25.28 -3.69
CA ASP A 375 -12.66 24.93 -4.54
C ASP A 375 -12.60 23.44 -4.94
N ALA A 376 -13.65 22.70 -4.64
CA ALA A 376 -13.68 21.26 -4.85
C ALA A 376 -13.60 20.87 -6.34
N GLY A 377 -14.21 21.66 -7.23
CA GLY A 377 -14.16 21.44 -8.68
C GLY A 377 -12.74 21.66 -9.22
N THR A 378 -12.08 22.73 -8.79
CA THR A 378 -10.71 23.01 -9.16
C THR A 378 -9.77 21.89 -8.71
N CYS A 379 -9.85 21.43 -7.47
CA CYS A 379 -9.05 20.30 -6.98
C CYS A 379 -9.34 19.00 -7.76
N TYR A 380 -10.61 18.72 -8.05
CA TYR A 380 -11.01 17.58 -8.87
C TYR A 380 -10.37 17.61 -10.26
N GLU A 381 -10.46 18.75 -10.96
CA GLU A 381 -9.85 18.92 -12.28
C GLU A 381 -8.32 18.77 -12.24
N GLN A 382 -7.67 19.31 -11.21
CA GLN A 382 -6.22 19.14 -11.03
C GLN A 382 -5.85 17.67 -10.82
N GLY A 383 -6.65 16.89 -10.06
CA GLY A 383 -6.46 15.45 -9.90
C GLY A 383 -6.50 14.70 -11.25
N VAL A 384 -7.47 15.02 -12.10
CA VAL A 384 -7.55 14.44 -13.46
C VAL A 384 -6.33 14.85 -14.30
N ARG A 385 -5.95 16.14 -14.31
CA ARG A 385 -4.78 16.64 -15.04
C ARG A 385 -3.49 15.98 -14.56
N SER A 386 -3.30 15.88 -13.26
CA SER A 386 -2.12 15.22 -12.67
C SER A 386 -2.05 13.76 -13.12
N SER A 387 -3.16 13.00 -13.09
CA SER A 387 -3.20 11.62 -13.57
C SER A 387 -2.90 11.51 -15.08
N PHE A 388 -3.42 12.41 -15.90
CA PHE A 388 -3.13 12.45 -17.35
C PHE A 388 -1.65 12.74 -17.62
N ASN A 389 -1.07 13.67 -16.89
CA ASN A 389 0.37 14.01 -16.98
C ASN A 389 1.25 12.84 -16.54
N GLN A 390 0.92 12.16 -15.43
CA GLN A 390 1.62 10.98 -14.96
C GLN A 390 1.69 9.89 -16.04
N TRP A 391 0.59 9.62 -16.71
CA TRP A 391 0.49 8.59 -17.74
C TRP A 391 0.79 9.09 -19.16
N ARG A 392 1.09 10.40 -19.31
CA ARG A 392 1.44 11.06 -20.58
C ARG A 392 0.39 10.81 -21.66
N VAL A 393 -0.88 10.93 -21.29
CA VAL A 393 -2.02 10.69 -22.19
C VAL A 393 -2.75 11.99 -22.48
N GLY A 394 -3.11 12.20 -23.74
CA GLY A 394 -4.09 13.12 -24.31
C GLY A 394 -4.30 14.47 -23.65
N GLU A 395 -5.39 15.10 -24.04
CA GLU A 395 -5.85 16.41 -23.58
C GLU A 395 -6.89 16.28 -22.46
N ALA A 396 -6.49 16.51 -21.20
CA ALA A 396 -7.38 16.47 -20.04
C ALA A 396 -8.60 17.39 -20.19
N ASN A 397 -8.45 18.54 -20.87
CA ASN A 397 -9.55 19.50 -21.06
C ASN A 397 -10.73 18.93 -21.86
N THR A 398 -10.48 18.07 -22.83
CA THR A 398 -11.55 17.42 -23.58
C THR A 398 -12.27 16.39 -22.73
N TYR A 399 -11.52 15.60 -21.95
CA TYR A 399 -12.06 14.63 -21.02
C TYR A 399 -12.91 15.27 -19.91
N LEU A 400 -12.43 16.37 -19.33
CA LEU A 400 -13.12 17.12 -18.28
C LEU A 400 -14.43 17.82 -18.73
N ARG A 401 -14.68 17.88 -20.02
CA ARG A 401 -15.96 18.39 -20.58
C ARG A 401 -16.86 17.27 -21.09
N SER A 402 -16.49 16.01 -20.89
CA SER A 402 -17.21 14.86 -21.42
C SER A 402 -18.40 14.50 -20.53
N ASP A 403 -19.58 14.38 -21.14
CA ASP A 403 -20.80 13.89 -20.50
C ASP A 403 -20.97 12.37 -20.62
N LEU A 404 -19.96 11.68 -21.12
CA LEU A 404 -19.99 10.22 -21.25
C LEU A 404 -20.03 9.56 -19.87
N VAL A 405 -20.75 8.45 -19.78
CA VAL A 405 -20.86 7.63 -18.58
C VAL A 405 -20.28 6.23 -18.86
N ALA A 406 -20.15 5.41 -17.84
CA ALA A 406 -19.71 4.03 -18.02
C ALA A 406 -20.59 3.28 -19.02
N ALA A 407 -19.99 2.39 -19.81
CA ALA A 407 -20.69 1.58 -20.80
C ALA A 407 -21.26 0.29 -20.17
N ASP A 408 -22.33 -0.22 -20.76
CA ASP A 408 -22.80 -1.56 -20.42
C ASP A 408 -21.68 -2.58 -20.69
N PHE A 409 -21.50 -3.50 -19.77
CA PHE A 409 -20.59 -4.62 -19.97
C PHE A 409 -21.29 -5.75 -20.72
N VAL A 410 -20.66 -6.21 -21.79
CA VAL A 410 -21.14 -7.34 -22.61
C VAL A 410 -20.10 -8.45 -22.55
N ASP A 411 -20.44 -9.56 -21.88
CA ASP A 411 -19.56 -10.72 -21.81
C ASP A 411 -19.39 -11.36 -23.19
N THR A 412 -18.15 -11.71 -23.51
CA THR A 412 -17.78 -12.24 -24.85
C THR A 412 -18.41 -13.60 -25.13
N PHE A 413 -18.64 -14.43 -24.11
CA PHE A 413 -19.00 -15.84 -24.27
C PHE A 413 -20.31 -16.25 -23.61
N THR A 414 -20.72 -15.52 -22.57
CA THR A 414 -21.84 -15.90 -21.71
C THR A 414 -22.75 -14.69 -21.50
N PRO A 415 -23.79 -14.50 -22.34
CA PRO A 415 -24.67 -13.33 -22.27
C PRO A 415 -25.22 -13.02 -20.86
N GLU A 416 -25.44 -14.06 -20.06
CA GLU A 416 -25.96 -13.95 -18.69
C GLU A 416 -24.96 -13.28 -17.71
N TYR A 417 -23.69 -13.19 -18.10
CA TYR A 417 -22.66 -12.48 -17.33
C TYR A 417 -22.59 -10.99 -17.69
N SER A 418 -23.29 -10.57 -18.73
CA SER A 418 -23.40 -9.15 -19.10
C SER A 418 -24.14 -8.36 -18.03
N ALA A 419 -23.88 -7.06 -17.95
CA ALA A 419 -24.50 -6.17 -16.97
C ALA A 419 -24.66 -4.76 -17.50
N LYS A 420 -25.72 -4.09 -17.05
CA LYS A 420 -25.89 -2.65 -17.25
C LYS A 420 -24.86 -1.88 -16.44
N ALA A 421 -24.37 -0.77 -16.99
CA ALA A 421 -23.47 0.13 -16.29
C ALA A 421 -24.07 0.59 -14.96
N LEU A 422 -23.24 0.64 -13.93
CA LEU A 422 -23.64 1.08 -12.57
C LEU A 422 -23.08 2.47 -12.24
N CYS A 423 -21.92 2.83 -12.79
CA CYS A 423 -21.32 4.15 -12.61
C CYS A 423 -21.90 5.12 -13.66
N LEU A 424 -22.84 5.95 -13.25
CA LEU A 424 -23.60 6.83 -14.15
C LEU A 424 -23.18 8.31 -14.07
N VAL A 425 -22.13 8.63 -13.35
CA VAL A 425 -21.54 9.98 -13.33
C VAL A 425 -20.58 10.13 -14.51
N SER A 426 -20.49 11.33 -15.07
CA SER A 426 -19.55 11.70 -16.14
C SER A 426 -18.28 12.36 -15.59
N PRO A 427 -17.19 12.44 -16.38
CA PRO A 427 -15.99 13.18 -16.01
C PRO A 427 -16.20 14.69 -15.83
N ALA A 428 -17.16 15.31 -16.53
CA ALA A 428 -17.42 16.73 -16.40
C ALA A 428 -17.88 17.09 -14.99
N TRP A 429 -17.23 18.11 -14.39
CA TRP A 429 -17.68 18.65 -13.10
C TRP A 429 -18.96 19.45 -13.29
N ASP A 430 -19.87 19.37 -12.32
CA ASP A 430 -21.13 20.08 -12.31
C ASP A 430 -21.31 20.75 -10.94
N GLU A 431 -21.28 22.08 -10.92
CA GLU A 431 -21.44 22.85 -9.67
C GLU A 431 -22.83 22.76 -9.08
N GLU A 432 -23.84 22.51 -9.89
CA GLU A 432 -25.23 22.38 -9.43
C GLU A 432 -25.56 20.95 -8.96
N ALA A 433 -24.66 19.99 -9.19
CA ALA A 433 -24.87 18.63 -8.75
C ALA A 433 -24.92 18.50 -7.23
N SER A 434 -25.67 17.51 -6.75
CA SER A 434 -25.73 17.21 -5.32
C SER A 434 -24.34 16.89 -4.75
N ARG A 435 -24.16 17.15 -3.44
CA ARG A 435 -22.90 16.80 -2.75
C ARG A 435 -22.54 15.32 -2.94
N GLU A 436 -23.52 14.44 -2.94
CA GLU A 436 -23.33 13.01 -3.12
C GLU A 436 -22.85 12.68 -4.56
N THR A 437 -23.43 13.32 -5.57
CA THR A 437 -22.99 13.18 -6.96
C THR A 437 -21.56 13.71 -7.15
N LYS A 438 -21.23 14.85 -6.53
CA LYS A 438 -19.86 15.39 -6.53
C LYS A 438 -18.86 14.41 -5.88
N LEU A 439 -19.25 13.80 -4.75
CA LEU A 439 -18.43 12.77 -4.09
C LEU A 439 -18.24 11.54 -4.99
N GLU A 440 -19.29 11.04 -5.64
CA GLU A 440 -19.21 9.92 -6.58
C GLU A 440 -18.23 10.23 -7.72
N LYS A 441 -18.23 11.46 -8.29
CA LYS A 441 -17.30 11.90 -9.31
C LYS A 441 -15.84 11.89 -8.80
N ILE A 442 -15.60 12.50 -7.62
CA ILE A 442 -14.27 12.55 -7.01
C ILE A 442 -13.72 11.15 -6.80
N ILE A 443 -14.48 10.27 -6.16
CA ILE A 443 -14.02 8.92 -5.83
C ILE A 443 -13.86 8.05 -7.08
N THR A 444 -14.71 8.20 -8.08
CA THR A 444 -14.56 7.48 -9.35
C THR A 444 -13.27 7.86 -10.06
N GLN A 445 -12.93 9.16 -10.14
CA GLN A 445 -11.68 9.58 -10.76
C GLN A 445 -10.45 9.23 -9.90
N LYS A 446 -10.56 9.31 -8.57
CA LYS A 446 -9.53 8.80 -7.65
C LYS A 446 -9.27 7.32 -7.88
N TRP A 447 -10.33 6.50 -7.97
CA TRP A 447 -10.24 5.08 -8.26
C TRP A 447 -9.51 4.80 -9.59
N ILE A 448 -9.81 5.54 -10.65
CA ILE A 448 -9.09 5.40 -11.93
C ILE A 448 -7.61 5.78 -11.75
N ALA A 449 -7.31 6.88 -11.06
CA ALA A 449 -5.96 7.41 -10.90
C ALA A 449 -5.07 6.55 -10.00
N CYS A 450 -5.64 5.86 -9.01
CA CYS A 450 -4.90 4.99 -8.09
C CYS A 450 -4.48 3.65 -8.69
N TYR A 451 -4.94 3.29 -9.90
CA TYR A 451 -4.50 2.04 -10.54
C TYR A 451 -2.97 1.98 -10.65
N PRO A 452 -2.31 0.87 -10.25
CA PRO A 452 -2.84 -0.44 -9.84
C PRO A 452 -2.93 -0.66 -8.31
N GLU A 453 -2.91 0.37 -7.46
CA GLU A 453 -2.93 0.25 -5.99
C GLU A 453 -4.31 -0.20 -5.48
N GLY A 454 -4.53 -1.51 -5.46
CA GLY A 454 -5.81 -2.11 -5.11
C GLY A 454 -6.19 -1.94 -3.64
N CYS A 455 -5.21 -1.81 -2.70
CA CYS A 455 -5.51 -1.63 -1.28
C CYS A 455 -6.24 -0.31 -1.03
N GLU A 456 -5.72 0.79 -1.58
CA GLU A 456 -6.35 2.10 -1.48
C GLU A 456 -7.71 2.12 -2.16
N ALA A 457 -7.80 1.59 -3.39
CA ALA A 457 -9.04 1.58 -4.15
C ALA A 457 -10.14 0.75 -3.47
N TRP A 458 -9.80 -0.40 -2.88
CA TRP A 458 -10.75 -1.22 -2.13
C TRP A 458 -11.18 -0.55 -0.82
N ALA A 459 -10.26 0.10 -0.13
CA ALA A 459 -10.58 0.82 1.10
C ALA A 459 -11.53 2.01 0.82
N GLU A 460 -11.31 2.77 -0.25
CA GLU A 460 -12.18 3.88 -0.65
C GLU A 460 -13.57 3.39 -1.10
N GLN A 461 -13.63 2.30 -1.87
CA GLN A 461 -14.90 1.71 -2.26
C GLN A 461 -15.73 1.26 -1.05
N ARG A 462 -15.10 0.64 -0.05
CA ARG A 462 -15.77 0.25 1.19
C ARG A 462 -16.24 1.44 2.02
N ARG A 463 -15.47 2.52 2.04
CA ARG A 463 -15.79 3.73 2.79
C ARG A 463 -16.98 4.49 2.19
N THR A 464 -17.04 4.59 0.86
CA THR A 464 -17.95 5.48 0.15
C THR A 464 -19.05 4.77 -0.65
N GLY A 465 -18.82 3.50 -1.02
CA GLY A 465 -19.66 2.77 -1.99
C GLY A 465 -19.33 3.11 -3.45
N TYR A 466 -18.29 3.93 -3.71
CA TYR A 466 -17.92 4.39 -5.05
C TYR A 466 -16.52 3.90 -5.47
N PRO A 467 -16.27 3.75 -6.80
CA PRO A 467 -17.31 3.72 -7.84
C PRO A 467 -18.29 2.57 -7.60
N ARG A 468 -19.48 2.66 -8.18
CA ARG A 468 -20.44 1.54 -8.13
C ARG A 468 -19.95 0.41 -9.01
N LEU A 469 -19.50 -0.66 -8.38
CA LEU A 469 -18.92 -1.83 -9.04
C LEU A 469 -19.93 -2.95 -9.23
N PHE A 470 -19.73 -3.76 -10.26
CA PHE A 470 -20.53 -4.96 -10.46
C PHE A 470 -20.37 -5.94 -9.29
N PRO A 471 -21.45 -6.44 -8.71
CA PRO A 471 -21.38 -7.46 -7.67
C PRO A 471 -20.84 -8.78 -8.26
N VAL A 472 -20.28 -9.62 -7.41
CA VAL A 472 -19.83 -10.96 -7.82
C VAL A 472 -21.00 -11.77 -8.39
N LEU A 473 -20.76 -12.51 -9.48
CA LEU A 473 -21.78 -13.37 -10.10
C LEU A 473 -22.14 -14.56 -9.22
N VAL A 474 -21.13 -15.21 -8.64
CA VAL A 474 -21.31 -16.37 -7.77
C VAL A 474 -20.70 -16.06 -6.40
N ASN A 475 -21.51 -16.10 -5.37
CA ASN A 475 -21.10 -15.90 -3.98
C ASN A 475 -21.08 -17.24 -3.25
N LYS A 476 -19.90 -17.69 -2.84
CA LYS A 476 -19.66 -18.96 -2.11
C LYS A 476 -19.34 -18.75 -0.62
N SER A 477 -19.64 -17.57 -0.08
CA SER A 477 -19.41 -17.27 1.33
C SER A 477 -20.36 -17.99 2.31
N ASN A 478 -21.31 -18.77 1.81
CA ASN A 478 -22.35 -19.42 2.62
C ASN A 478 -23.15 -18.40 3.49
N GLY A 479 -23.44 -17.23 2.89
CA GLY A 479 -24.21 -16.16 3.55
C GLY A 479 -23.40 -15.27 4.51
N LYS A 480 -22.09 -15.48 4.64
CA LYS A 480 -21.24 -14.66 5.52
C LYS A 480 -20.96 -13.27 4.94
N ILE A 481 -20.97 -13.14 3.62
CA ILE A 481 -20.71 -11.88 2.90
C ILE A 481 -21.94 -11.56 2.05
N ASP A 482 -22.55 -10.40 2.26
CA ASP A 482 -23.68 -9.93 1.42
C ASP A 482 -23.13 -9.49 0.06
N THR A 483 -23.72 -9.99 -1.01
CA THR A 483 -23.29 -9.71 -2.38
C THR A 483 -23.44 -8.23 -2.74
N ARG A 484 -24.43 -7.53 -2.18
CA ARG A 484 -24.73 -6.10 -2.49
C ARG A 484 -23.80 -5.15 -1.77
N THR A 485 -23.42 -5.47 -0.51
CA THR A 485 -22.48 -4.65 0.27
C THR A 485 -21.04 -5.03 0.01
N MET A 486 -20.81 -6.12 -0.71
CA MET A 486 -19.52 -6.67 -1.07
C MET A 486 -18.66 -7.03 0.17
N ILE A 487 -17.44 -7.49 -0.05
CA ILE A 487 -16.52 -7.84 1.03
C ILE A 487 -16.00 -6.58 1.75
N ARG A 488 -16.09 -6.58 3.09
CA ARG A 488 -15.74 -5.42 3.92
C ARG A 488 -14.39 -5.55 4.63
N ARG A 489 -13.95 -6.75 4.90
CA ARG A 489 -12.64 -7.06 5.53
C ARG A 489 -12.28 -8.53 5.33
N LEU A 490 -11.02 -8.87 5.57
CA LEU A 490 -10.58 -10.25 5.69
C LEU A 490 -10.79 -10.78 7.11
N ASN A 491 -10.81 -12.11 7.25
CA ASN A 491 -10.76 -12.75 8.55
C ASN A 491 -9.37 -12.56 9.15
N PHE A 492 -9.29 -12.48 10.48
CA PHE A 492 -8.02 -12.62 11.16
C PHE A 492 -7.39 -13.97 10.85
N PRO A 493 -6.06 -14.08 10.77
CA PRO A 493 -5.38 -15.37 10.68
C PRO A 493 -5.78 -16.29 11.83
N VAL A 494 -5.87 -17.60 11.55
CA VAL A 494 -6.23 -18.60 12.56
C VAL A 494 -5.14 -18.77 13.63
N SER A 495 -3.92 -18.28 13.33
CA SER A 495 -2.74 -18.33 14.21
C SER A 495 -2.72 -17.28 15.33
N ILE A 496 -3.73 -16.41 15.41
CA ILE A 496 -3.81 -15.32 16.40
C ILE A 496 -4.73 -15.68 17.56
#